data_e22c47143effcb753759190b52f40610
#
_entry.id   e22c47143effcb753759190b52f40610
#
_cell.length_a   1.000
_cell.length_b   1.000
_cell.length_c   1.000
_cell.angle_alpha   90.00
_cell.angle_beta   90.00
_cell.angle_gamma   90.00
#
_symmetry.space_group_name_H-M   'P 1'
#
loop_
_entity.id
_entity.type
_entity.pdbx_description
1 polymer ?
#
loop_
_entity_poly.entity_id
_entity_poly.type
_entity_poly.pdbx_seq_one_letter_code
_entity_poly.pdbx_strand_id
1 'polypeptide(L)'
;MNQIYYAIQNIIRGKDSTLIKVVSLSLGLFFSIVMFALVGVQLSYDSFYRDYENIYVAETAWDLGKGLEHKNYFCIYPTAKTIMEHFPEQVESATVICEDAPRAVQHGKEHIRLRLIQSDSLFFQTMGVPLVEGNALDLHAPDALFLSEASARRIFGSENPIGKTLRWQNKYELIVKGIFAD
;
A
#
# COMPACT_ATOMS: atom_id res chain seq x y z
N MET A 1 -36.61 35.87 -1.80
CA MET A 1 -36.97 34.80 -0.85
C MET A 1 -38.19 33.97 -1.25
N ASN A 2 -39.10 34.53 -2.08
CA ASN A 2 -40.36 33.83 -2.43
C ASN A 2 -40.24 32.74 -3.53
N GLN A 3 -39.23 32.77 -4.39
CA GLN A 3 -39.12 31.80 -5.50
C GLN A 3 -38.83 30.38 -5.03
N ILE A 4 -37.98 30.21 -4.01
CA ILE A 4 -37.66 28.91 -3.43
C ILE A 4 -38.89 28.30 -2.75
N TYR A 5 -39.63 29.10 -2.03
CA TYR A 5 -40.87 28.66 -1.38
C TYR A 5 -41.93 28.21 -2.39
N TYR A 6 -42.13 28.94 -3.48
CA TYR A 6 -43.03 28.50 -4.56
C TYR A 6 -42.55 27.28 -5.29
N ALA A 7 -41.25 27.11 -5.47
CA ALA A 7 -40.68 25.91 -6.07
C ALA A 7 -40.95 24.69 -5.20
N ILE A 8 -40.71 24.80 -3.87
CA ILE A 8 -40.99 23.73 -2.91
C ILE A 8 -42.47 23.40 -2.84
N GLN A 9 -43.34 24.42 -2.84
CA GLN A 9 -44.80 24.23 -2.82
C GLN A 9 -45.31 23.56 -4.11
N ASN A 10 -44.72 23.86 -5.27
CA ASN A 10 -45.04 23.19 -6.53
C ASN A 10 -44.56 21.74 -6.58
N ILE A 11 -43.43 21.44 -5.97
CA ILE A 11 -42.94 20.05 -5.84
C ILE A 11 -43.87 19.22 -4.93
N ILE A 12 -44.32 19.78 -3.81
CA ILE A 12 -45.18 19.10 -2.84
C ILE A 12 -46.63 18.97 -3.35
N ARG A 13 -47.14 19.98 -4.05
CA ARG A 13 -48.49 19.99 -4.63
C ARG A 13 -48.61 19.38 -6.03
N GLY A 14 -47.48 19.21 -6.72
CA GLY A 14 -47.42 18.52 -8.00
C GLY A 14 -47.73 17.03 -7.80
N LYS A 15 -48.60 16.50 -8.69
CA LYS A 15 -48.96 15.07 -8.70
C LYS A 15 -47.76 14.19 -8.46
N ASP A 16 -47.95 13.05 -7.79
CA ASP A 16 -46.96 12.07 -7.31
C ASP A 16 -45.71 11.81 -8.20
N SER A 17 -45.82 12.05 -9.51
CA SER A 17 -44.73 11.87 -10.47
C SER A 17 -43.56 12.88 -10.32
N THR A 18 -43.79 14.09 -9.78
CA THR A 18 -42.72 15.09 -9.64
C THR A 18 -41.78 14.77 -8.47
N LEU A 19 -42.32 14.29 -7.36
CA LEU A 19 -41.55 13.86 -6.20
C LEU A 19 -40.70 12.66 -6.54
N ILE A 20 -41.25 11.69 -7.27
CA ILE A 20 -40.50 10.49 -7.74
C ILE A 20 -39.33 10.93 -8.65
N LYS A 21 -39.55 11.86 -9.56
CA LYS A 21 -38.50 12.38 -10.47
C LYS A 21 -37.36 13.02 -9.69
N VAL A 22 -37.70 13.89 -8.72
CA VAL A 22 -36.70 14.57 -7.88
C VAL A 22 -35.90 13.57 -7.05
N VAL A 23 -36.56 12.59 -6.40
CA VAL A 23 -35.88 11.55 -5.62
C VAL A 23 -34.99 10.70 -6.52
N SER A 24 -35.49 10.26 -7.67
CA SER A 24 -34.70 9.43 -8.60
C SER A 24 -33.48 10.19 -9.14
N LEU A 25 -33.63 11.49 -9.50
CA LEU A 25 -32.51 12.30 -9.95
C LEU A 25 -31.48 12.52 -8.82
N SER A 26 -31.94 12.79 -7.62
CA SER A 26 -31.07 12.98 -6.44
C SER A 26 -30.27 11.71 -6.12
N LEU A 27 -30.93 10.55 -6.17
CA LEU A 27 -30.27 9.26 -5.98
C LEU A 27 -29.24 8.97 -7.09
N GLY A 28 -29.60 9.22 -8.34
CA GLY A 28 -28.68 9.06 -9.47
C GLY A 28 -27.44 9.94 -9.33
N LEU A 29 -27.64 11.22 -8.98
CA LEU A 29 -26.54 12.16 -8.76
C LEU A 29 -25.66 11.72 -7.55
N PHE A 30 -26.29 11.30 -6.46
CA PHE A 30 -25.58 10.81 -5.29
C PHE A 30 -24.66 9.63 -5.62
N PHE A 31 -25.20 8.58 -6.29
CA PHE A 31 -24.41 7.43 -6.70
C PHE A 31 -23.30 7.82 -7.68
N SER A 32 -23.55 8.73 -8.60
CA SER A 32 -22.53 9.22 -9.54
C SER A 32 -21.36 9.89 -8.79
N ILE A 33 -21.65 10.76 -7.84
CA ILE A 33 -20.62 11.44 -7.03
C ILE A 33 -19.80 10.41 -6.23
N VAL A 34 -20.46 9.42 -5.60
CA VAL A 34 -19.77 8.38 -4.85
C VAL A 34 -18.86 7.55 -5.77
N MET A 35 -19.35 7.18 -6.97
CA MET A 35 -18.55 6.43 -7.94
C MET A 35 -17.34 7.24 -8.43
N PHE A 36 -17.52 8.51 -8.75
CA PHE A 36 -16.39 9.38 -9.12
C PHE A 36 -15.37 9.53 -8.00
N ALA A 37 -15.82 9.67 -6.75
CA ALA A 37 -14.93 9.74 -5.60
C ALA A 37 -14.13 8.44 -5.43
N LEU A 38 -14.76 7.28 -5.56
CA LEU A 38 -14.09 5.98 -5.49
C LEU A 38 -13.06 5.81 -6.61
N VAL A 39 -13.43 6.17 -7.85
CA VAL A 39 -12.49 6.13 -8.99
C VAL A 39 -11.32 7.08 -8.75
N GLY A 40 -11.57 8.30 -8.25
CA GLY A 40 -10.50 9.25 -7.91
C GLY A 40 -9.53 8.69 -6.88
N VAL A 41 -10.03 8.05 -5.82
CA VAL A 41 -9.17 7.39 -4.81
C VAL A 41 -8.38 6.24 -5.44
N GLN A 42 -9.01 5.41 -6.28
CA GLN A 42 -8.30 4.29 -6.93
C GLN A 42 -7.20 4.76 -7.89
N LEU A 43 -7.43 5.81 -8.65
CA LEU A 43 -6.44 6.37 -9.58
C LEU A 43 -5.27 7.06 -8.86
N SER A 44 -5.46 7.50 -7.62
CA SER A 44 -4.40 8.11 -6.81
C SER A 44 -3.69 7.14 -5.86
N TYR A 45 -4.07 5.86 -5.87
CA TYR A 45 -3.66 4.91 -4.83
C TYR A 45 -2.15 4.73 -4.74
N ASP A 46 -1.46 4.63 -5.87
CA ASP A 46 -0.01 4.38 -5.90
C ASP A 46 0.83 5.63 -6.21
N SER A 47 0.19 6.79 -6.30
CA SER A 47 0.84 8.05 -6.70
C SER A 47 1.86 8.61 -5.70
N PHE A 48 1.96 8.04 -4.51
CA PHE A 48 2.95 8.42 -3.49
C PHE A 48 4.34 7.81 -3.74
N TYR A 49 4.43 6.76 -4.55
CA TYR A 49 5.73 6.21 -4.94
C TYR A 49 6.41 7.12 -5.97
N ARG A 50 7.70 7.35 -5.79
CA ARG A 50 8.49 8.06 -6.78
C ARG A 50 8.56 7.22 -8.05
N ASP A 51 8.29 7.85 -9.19
CA ASP A 51 8.31 7.19 -10.51
C ASP A 51 7.34 5.99 -10.63
N TYR A 52 6.18 6.07 -9.95
CA TYR A 52 5.17 5.00 -9.92
C TYR A 52 4.72 4.52 -11.32
N GLU A 53 4.81 5.39 -12.34
CA GLU A 53 4.48 5.05 -13.74
C GLU A 53 5.45 4.01 -14.34
N ASN A 54 6.64 3.87 -13.78
CA ASN A 54 7.68 2.95 -14.21
C ASN A 54 7.82 1.73 -13.29
N ILE A 55 6.95 1.59 -12.29
CA ILE A 55 6.94 0.43 -11.40
C ILE A 55 6.00 -0.64 -11.96
N TYR A 56 6.53 -1.83 -12.19
CA TYR A 56 5.79 -2.97 -12.74
C TYR A 56 5.86 -4.16 -11.79
N VAL A 57 4.76 -4.90 -11.70
CA VAL A 57 4.71 -6.17 -10.97
C VAL A 57 4.98 -7.31 -11.94
N ALA A 58 5.99 -8.13 -11.66
CA ALA A 58 6.28 -9.31 -12.45
C ALA A 58 5.21 -10.39 -12.18
N GLU A 59 4.65 -10.93 -13.27
CA GLU A 59 3.68 -12.01 -13.24
C GLU A 59 4.33 -13.30 -13.75
N THR A 60 4.10 -14.40 -13.04
CA THR A 60 4.55 -15.72 -13.48
C THR A 60 3.39 -16.44 -14.17
N ALA A 61 3.59 -16.83 -15.42
CA ALA A 61 2.67 -17.67 -16.15
C ALA A 61 3.16 -19.12 -16.12
N TRP A 62 2.30 -20.04 -15.70
CA TRP A 62 2.59 -21.48 -15.71
C TRP A 62 1.73 -22.12 -16.80
N ASP A 63 2.38 -22.75 -17.78
CA ASP A 63 1.69 -23.60 -18.76
C ASP A 63 1.43 -24.97 -18.10
N LEU A 64 0.20 -25.20 -17.72
CA LEU A 64 -0.26 -26.48 -17.17
C LEU A 64 -0.57 -27.53 -18.24
N GLY A 65 -0.26 -27.25 -19.51
CA GLY A 65 -0.67 -28.04 -20.66
C GLY A 65 -2.14 -27.81 -21.02
N LYS A 66 -2.54 -28.20 -22.24
CA LYS A 66 -3.90 -28.02 -22.78
C LYS A 66 -4.38 -26.57 -22.92
N GLY A 67 -3.45 -25.61 -23.05
CA GLY A 67 -3.80 -24.19 -23.23
C GLY A 67 -4.38 -23.51 -21.98
N LEU A 68 -4.19 -24.09 -20.81
CA LEU A 68 -4.52 -23.47 -19.54
C LEU A 68 -3.31 -22.73 -18.99
N GLU A 69 -3.26 -21.42 -19.18
CA GLU A 69 -2.32 -20.54 -18.49
C GLU A 69 -2.86 -20.21 -17.10
N HIS A 70 -2.08 -20.53 -16.08
CA HIS A 70 -2.35 -20.03 -14.74
C HIS A 70 -1.37 -18.89 -14.45
N LYS A 71 -1.90 -17.67 -14.37
CA LYS A 71 -1.15 -16.46 -14.05
C LYS A 71 -1.19 -16.20 -12.57
N ASN A 72 -0.02 -15.89 -12.01
CA ASN A 72 0.10 -15.59 -10.58
C ASN A 72 1.14 -14.49 -10.36
N TYR A 73 0.86 -13.61 -9.40
CA TYR A 73 1.80 -12.57 -8.96
C TYR A 73 2.87 -13.10 -8.00
N PHE A 74 2.86 -14.40 -7.71
CA PHE A 74 3.92 -15.03 -6.93
C PHE A 74 5.11 -15.36 -7.81
N CYS A 75 6.24 -14.72 -7.53
CA CYS A 75 7.52 -15.03 -8.12
C CYS A 75 8.41 -15.75 -7.11
N ILE A 76 9.26 -16.63 -7.59
CA ILE A 76 10.29 -17.25 -6.75
C ILE A 76 11.38 -16.21 -6.43
N TYR A 77 11.99 -16.32 -5.26
CA TYR A 77 12.98 -15.34 -4.77
C TYR A 77 14.07 -14.94 -5.79
N PRO A 78 14.66 -15.84 -6.61
CA PRO A 78 15.67 -15.47 -7.60
C PRO A 78 15.16 -14.64 -8.78
N THR A 79 13.84 -14.49 -8.97
CA THR A 79 13.26 -13.85 -10.17
C THR A 79 13.73 -12.42 -10.35
N ALA A 80 13.76 -11.61 -9.30
CA ALA A 80 14.21 -10.23 -9.38
C ALA A 80 15.65 -10.12 -9.89
N LYS A 81 16.55 -10.92 -9.34
CA LYS A 81 17.95 -10.98 -9.79
C LYS A 81 18.07 -11.43 -11.24
N THR A 82 17.33 -12.48 -11.62
CA THR A 82 17.33 -13.02 -12.99
C THR A 82 16.83 -11.98 -13.99
N ILE A 83 15.80 -11.23 -13.67
CA ILE A 83 15.26 -10.17 -14.54
C ILE A 83 16.31 -9.09 -14.77
N MET A 84 16.98 -8.61 -13.72
CA MET A 84 18.04 -7.60 -13.86
C MET A 84 19.24 -8.09 -14.65
N GLU A 85 19.61 -9.36 -14.51
CA GLU A 85 20.73 -9.95 -15.26
C GLU A 85 20.42 -10.15 -16.76
N HIS A 86 19.18 -10.49 -17.10
CA HIS A 86 18.78 -10.76 -18.49
C HIS A 86 18.30 -9.51 -19.25
N PHE A 87 17.80 -8.51 -18.54
CA PHE A 87 17.24 -7.30 -19.13
C PHE A 87 17.84 -6.01 -18.55
N PRO A 88 19.19 -5.86 -18.50
CA PRO A 88 19.85 -4.74 -17.85
C PRO A 88 19.57 -3.37 -18.48
N GLU A 89 19.17 -3.35 -19.77
CA GLU A 89 18.85 -2.10 -20.47
C GLU A 89 17.40 -1.63 -20.23
N GLN A 90 16.51 -2.54 -19.80
CA GLN A 90 15.08 -2.27 -19.60
C GLN A 90 14.71 -2.17 -18.11
N VAL A 91 15.47 -2.86 -17.25
CA VAL A 91 15.17 -2.96 -15.82
C VAL A 91 16.33 -2.38 -15.02
N GLU A 92 16.11 -1.19 -14.47
CA GLU A 92 17.09 -0.50 -13.63
C GLU A 92 17.26 -1.17 -12.28
N SER A 93 16.14 -1.59 -11.66
CA SER A 93 16.13 -2.22 -10.35
C SER A 93 14.93 -3.16 -10.22
N ALA A 94 15.10 -4.24 -9.49
CA ALA A 94 14.00 -5.14 -9.15
C ALA A 94 14.15 -5.64 -7.72
N THR A 95 13.05 -5.75 -7.00
CA THR A 95 13.00 -6.22 -5.61
C THR A 95 11.93 -7.28 -5.43
N VAL A 96 12.07 -8.09 -4.41
CA VAL A 96 11.06 -9.06 -4.00
C VAL A 96 10.37 -8.56 -2.74
N ILE A 97 9.04 -8.57 -2.75
CA ILE A 97 8.22 -8.21 -1.61
C ILE A 97 7.41 -9.42 -1.19
N CYS A 98 7.65 -9.91 0.03
CA CYS A 98 6.84 -10.93 0.67
C CYS A 98 6.04 -10.28 1.80
N GLU A 99 4.73 -10.20 1.63
CA GLU A 99 3.84 -9.67 2.66
C GLU A 99 3.50 -10.78 3.67
N ASP A 100 3.71 -10.51 4.94
CA ASP A 100 3.23 -11.38 6.02
C ASP A 100 1.93 -10.83 6.62
N ALA A 101 1.10 -11.71 7.16
CA ALA A 101 -0.08 -11.30 7.87
C ALA A 101 0.31 -10.41 9.07
N PRO A 102 -0.53 -9.40 9.43
CA PRO A 102 -0.24 -8.55 10.59
C PRO A 102 0.00 -9.39 11.84
N ARG A 103 1.18 -9.24 12.44
CA ARG A 103 1.59 -10.01 13.62
C ARG A 103 2.00 -9.08 14.75
N ALA A 104 1.95 -9.60 15.96
CA ALA A 104 2.42 -8.90 17.12
C ALA A 104 3.96 -8.91 17.18
N VAL A 105 4.52 -7.73 17.34
CA VAL A 105 5.93 -7.50 17.66
C VAL A 105 5.99 -7.10 19.13
N GLN A 106 6.93 -7.63 19.88
CA GLN A 106 7.09 -7.36 21.29
C GLN A 106 8.21 -6.35 21.54
N HIS A 107 7.90 -5.31 22.29
CA HIS A 107 8.87 -4.36 22.84
C HIS A 107 8.72 -4.35 24.37
N GLY A 108 9.73 -4.86 25.08
CA GLY A 108 9.63 -5.05 26.51
C GLY A 108 8.48 -6.00 26.89
N LYS A 109 7.45 -5.44 27.59
CA LYS A 109 6.23 -6.19 27.97
C LYS A 109 5.05 -5.93 27.04
N GLU A 110 5.18 -5.01 26.08
CA GLU A 110 4.10 -4.60 25.21
C GLU A 110 4.09 -5.42 23.92
N HIS A 111 2.90 -5.77 23.45
CA HIS A 111 2.66 -6.41 22.17
C HIS A 111 2.00 -5.42 21.22
N ILE A 112 2.70 -5.08 20.15
CA ILE A 112 2.27 -4.09 19.18
C ILE A 112 2.02 -4.80 17.86
N ARG A 113 0.82 -4.68 17.30
CA ARG A 113 0.49 -5.28 15.99
C ARG A 113 1.07 -4.41 14.88
N LEU A 114 1.93 -4.99 14.07
CA LEU A 114 2.53 -4.39 12.87
C LEU A 114 2.23 -5.24 11.65
N ARG A 115 2.11 -4.58 10.49
CA ARG A 115 2.20 -5.24 9.20
C ARG A 115 3.67 -5.21 8.80
N LEU A 116 4.26 -6.36 8.64
CA LEU A 116 5.66 -6.52 8.22
C LEU A 116 5.68 -7.03 6.79
N ILE A 117 6.60 -6.49 6.01
CA ILE A 117 6.97 -7.01 4.70
C ILE A 117 8.42 -7.48 4.79
N GLN A 118 8.75 -8.55 4.11
CA GLN A 118 10.12 -9.00 3.91
C GLN A 118 10.55 -8.60 2.51
N SER A 119 11.71 -8.01 2.40
CA SER A 119 12.25 -7.55 1.13
C SER A 119 13.79 -7.57 1.18
N ASP A 120 14.40 -7.24 0.05
CA ASP A 120 15.86 -7.11 -0.08
C ASP A 120 16.31 -5.64 -0.02
N SER A 121 17.61 -5.40 -0.09
CA SER A 121 18.20 -4.05 -0.01
C SER A 121 17.84 -3.14 -1.17
N LEU A 122 17.33 -3.67 -2.28
CA LEU A 122 16.89 -2.89 -3.45
C LEU A 122 15.48 -2.34 -3.28
N PHE A 123 14.75 -2.74 -2.22
CA PHE A 123 13.39 -2.28 -1.95
C PHE A 123 13.26 -0.75 -1.98
N PHE A 124 14.11 -0.07 -1.24
CA PHE A 124 14.04 1.40 -1.13
C PHE A 124 14.33 2.09 -2.44
N GLN A 125 15.28 1.57 -3.23
CA GLN A 125 15.61 2.09 -4.55
C GLN A 125 14.47 1.83 -5.54
N THR A 126 14.00 0.58 -5.61
CA THR A 126 12.96 0.16 -6.57
C THR A 126 11.62 0.84 -6.31
N MET A 127 11.24 0.96 -5.04
CA MET A 127 9.96 1.58 -4.66
C MET A 127 10.06 3.10 -4.50
N GLY A 128 11.26 3.68 -4.55
CA GLY A 128 11.47 5.11 -4.38
C GLY A 128 11.09 5.64 -2.99
N VAL A 129 11.06 4.76 -1.97
CA VAL A 129 10.74 5.15 -0.59
C VAL A 129 11.96 5.82 0.05
N PRO A 130 11.85 7.08 0.48
CA PRO A 130 12.98 7.79 1.05
C PRO A 130 13.32 7.28 2.45
N LEU A 131 14.60 7.02 2.70
CA LEU A 131 15.11 6.77 4.04
C LEU A 131 15.30 8.10 4.76
N VAL A 132 14.81 8.18 6.00
CA VAL A 132 15.02 9.31 6.92
C VAL A 132 16.32 9.10 7.70
N GLU A 133 16.58 7.85 8.14
CA GLU A 133 17.77 7.47 8.89
C GLU A 133 18.14 6.02 8.57
N GLY A 134 19.44 5.71 8.53
CA GLY A 134 19.95 4.35 8.25
C GLY A 134 20.48 4.20 6.83
N ASN A 135 20.89 2.97 6.50
CA ASN A 135 21.44 2.63 5.18
C ASN A 135 20.65 1.43 4.61
N ALA A 136 20.13 1.57 3.37
CA ALA A 136 19.37 0.52 2.70
C ALA A 136 20.14 -0.82 2.62
N LEU A 137 21.46 -0.77 2.51
CA LEU A 137 22.31 -1.96 2.46
C LEU A 137 22.23 -2.80 3.75
N ASP A 138 21.90 -2.19 4.88
CA ASP A 138 21.73 -2.92 6.13
C ASP A 138 20.56 -3.90 6.10
N LEU A 139 19.64 -3.78 5.13
CA LEU A 139 18.55 -4.73 4.91
C LEU A 139 19.03 -6.13 4.47
N HIS A 140 20.30 -6.27 4.08
CA HIS A 140 20.92 -7.59 3.85
C HIS A 140 21.05 -8.42 5.13
N ALA A 141 21.11 -7.80 6.30
CA ALA A 141 21.20 -8.54 7.55
C ALA A 141 19.85 -9.21 7.86
N PRO A 142 19.84 -10.50 8.20
CA PRO A 142 18.60 -11.26 8.40
C PRO A 142 17.80 -10.80 9.63
N ASP A 143 18.42 -10.05 10.51
CA ASP A 143 17.84 -9.45 11.71
C ASP A 143 17.51 -7.95 11.55
N ALA A 144 17.75 -7.38 10.37
CA ALA A 144 17.49 -5.97 10.14
C ALA A 144 15.99 -5.65 10.09
N LEU A 145 15.61 -4.56 10.74
CA LEU A 145 14.26 -4.02 10.71
C LEU A 145 14.33 -2.54 10.34
N PHE A 146 13.49 -2.15 9.38
CA PHE A 146 13.24 -0.76 9.05
C PHE A 146 11.81 -0.41 9.45
N LEU A 147 11.63 0.74 10.06
CA LEU A 147 10.32 1.21 10.54
C LEU A 147 9.92 2.48 9.79
N SER A 148 8.63 2.63 9.51
CA SER A 148 8.12 3.94 9.15
C SER A 148 8.21 4.91 10.31
N GLU A 149 8.27 6.22 10.04
CA GLU A 149 8.31 7.24 11.09
C GLU A 149 7.14 7.11 12.07
N ALA A 150 5.92 6.88 11.57
CA ALA A 150 4.75 6.67 12.42
C ALA A 150 4.88 5.42 13.31
N SER A 151 5.42 4.32 12.76
CA SER A 151 5.66 3.10 13.54
C SER A 151 6.73 3.31 14.61
N ALA A 152 7.81 3.98 14.26
CA ALA A 152 8.89 4.31 15.20
C ALA A 152 8.37 5.16 16.36
N ARG A 153 7.62 6.24 16.09
CA ARG A 153 6.99 7.09 17.12
C ARG A 153 6.01 6.31 17.98
N ARG A 154 5.22 5.41 17.39
CA ARG A 154 4.22 4.61 18.13
C ARG A 154 4.86 3.63 19.11
N ILE A 155 6.03 3.06 18.77
CA ILE A 155 6.71 2.05 19.56
C ILE A 155 7.65 2.67 20.59
N PHE A 156 8.41 3.68 20.20
CA PHE A 156 9.51 4.24 20.98
C PHE A 156 9.23 5.67 21.50
N GLY A 157 8.10 6.26 21.09
CA GLY A 157 7.78 7.65 21.46
C GLY A 157 8.79 8.64 20.91
N SER A 158 9.48 9.36 21.79
CA SER A 158 10.53 10.33 21.44
C SER A 158 11.95 9.75 21.51
N GLU A 159 12.09 8.48 21.87
CA GLU A 159 13.41 7.84 21.96
C GLU A 159 13.94 7.46 20.57
N ASN A 160 15.24 7.56 20.39
CA ASN A 160 15.86 7.06 19.14
C ASN A 160 15.68 5.55 19.04
N PRO A 161 15.02 5.04 17.97
CA PRO A 161 14.77 3.62 17.79
C PRO A 161 15.97 2.85 17.21
N ILE A 162 16.95 3.53 16.59
CA ILE A 162 18.08 2.86 15.93
C ILE A 162 18.90 2.04 16.94
N GLY A 163 19.19 0.81 16.54
CA GLY A 163 19.92 -0.16 17.38
C GLY A 163 19.07 -0.86 18.43
N LYS A 164 17.80 -0.44 18.63
CA LYS A 164 16.90 -1.13 19.57
C LYS A 164 16.38 -2.42 18.96
N THR A 165 16.06 -3.39 19.84
CA THR A 165 15.59 -4.71 19.45
C THR A 165 14.10 -4.85 19.67
N LEU A 166 13.43 -5.44 18.68
CA LEU A 166 12.06 -5.90 18.77
C LEU A 166 12.02 -7.42 18.58
N ARG A 167 11.15 -8.10 19.33
CA ARG A 167 10.99 -9.54 19.20
C ARG A 167 9.77 -9.87 18.32
N TRP A 168 10.03 -10.61 17.26
CA TRP A 168 8.99 -11.05 16.31
C TRP A 168 8.67 -12.53 16.52
N GLN A 169 7.38 -12.85 16.55
CA GLN A 169 6.86 -14.21 16.77
C GLN A 169 7.39 -14.89 18.04
N ASN A 170 7.79 -14.14 19.05
CA ASN A 170 8.48 -14.65 20.27
C ASN A 170 9.75 -15.47 20.01
N LYS A 171 10.26 -15.45 18.78
CA LYS A 171 11.40 -16.29 18.37
C LYS A 171 12.55 -15.48 17.77
N TYR A 172 12.24 -14.49 16.94
CA TYR A 172 13.25 -13.74 16.20
C TYR A 172 13.47 -12.38 16.85
N GLU A 173 14.72 -12.02 17.05
CA GLU A 173 15.10 -10.68 17.48
C GLU A 173 15.47 -9.85 16.24
N LEU A 174 14.77 -8.74 16.06
CA LEU A 174 14.98 -7.82 14.95
C LEU A 174 15.57 -6.53 15.50
N ILE A 175 16.62 -6.05 14.86
CA ILE A 175 17.32 -4.81 15.24
C ILE A 175 16.90 -3.70 14.31
N VAL A 176 16.45 -2.57 14.85
CA VAL A 176 16.10 -1.39 14.06
C VAL A 176 17.36 -0.79 13.45
N LYS A 177 17.48 -0.85 12.14
CA LYS A 177 18.62 -0.36 11.34
C LYS A 177 18.30 0.91 10.57
N GLY A 178 17.02 1.23 10.38
CA GLY A 178 16.64 2.43 9.67
C GLY A 178 15.21 2.86 9.87
N ILE A 179 14.94 4.09 9.48
CA ILE A 179 13.62 4.73 9.47
C ILE A 179 13.36 5.25 8.07
N PHE A 180 12.18 4.99 7.55
CA PHE A 180 11.73 5.51 6.27
C PHE A 180 10.52 6.44 6.43
N ALA A 181 10.31 7.32 5.47
CA ALA A 181 9.20 8.25 5.44
C ALA A 181 7.85 7.51 5.35
N ASP A 182 6.81 8.09 5.99
CA ASP A 182 5.42 7.57 5.95
C ASP A 182 4.78 7.76 4.59
#